data_b4f5acf7dbac03c65a714cf98ff8a21d
#
_entry.id   b4f5acf7dbac03c65a714cf98ff8a21d
#
_cell.length_a   1.000
_cell.length_b   1.000
_cell.length_c   1.000
_cell.angle_alpha   90.00
_cell.angle_beta   90.00
_cell.angle_gamma   90.00
#
_symmetry.space_group_name_H-M   'P 1'
#
loop_
_entity.id
_entity.type
_entity.pdbx_description
1 polymer ?
#
loop_
_entity_poly.entity_id
_entity_poly.type
_entity_poly.pdbx_seq_one_letter_code
_entity_poly.pdbx_strand_id
1 'polypeptide(L)'
;MDMDMSGKTAIVAGLGVSGQSMMEVLGSRAKKVLGVDEKKPDADLHSFDHIDWDHVDLVMTSPVFNPRTPFILEAQRRGIPVMSEVELAWQLRVDCDATGHPAQWIGITGTNGKTSTTEMTSEMLTACGLTAPAVGNIGKAVSHAAVDPANDVLCVELSSFQLHFTDSLELDCAAITNIADDHLDWHGGIDNYASDKAKVFHHAKKALVYNADDERVTKLAFAAETAEGCRRVGFTLSEPQDGQIGVKDGWIVDMSGIAGGEAGKPEQVAKVAEFTHLTEPDGTVYPHLLADALTALALVLGLGADKEKAIASLKQFTPGGHRIQTVATATTADGGAIRFVDDSKATNAHAAKASLNSFADKSVVWIAGGLAKGSSFEQLVADQAHTIKAAVIIGRDQQPMLDAFKTSAPNIPLTIIDPADNGVIMERAVDAAGEYVQSGDVVLMAPACASMDQFKSYADRGNQFAQQAQRWVNEHGKA
;
A
#
# COMPACT_ATOMS: atom_id res chain seq x y z
N MET A 1 -8.67 25.94 9.32
CA MET A 1 -8.22 26.98 10.30
C MET A 1 -6.74 26.73 10.49
N ASP A 2 -5.88 27.67 10.05
CA ASP A 2 -4.44 27.53 10.22
C ASP A 2 -4.09 27.51 11.70
N MET A 3 -3.43 26.46 12.15
CA MET A 3 -2.99 26.35 13.53
C MET A 3 -1.84 27.35 13.75
N ASP A 4 -2.05 28.39 14.56
CA ASP A 4 -0.97 29.26 14.98
C ASP A 4 0.00 28.51 15.91
N MET A 5 1.22 28.32 15.43
CA MET A 5 2.29 27.63 16.14
C MET A 5 3.27 28.59 16.84
N SER A 6 3.19 29.92 16.60
CA SER A 6 4.20 30.89 16.99
C SER A 6 4.46 30.96 18.51
N GLY A 7 3.45 30.64 19.32
CA GLY A 7 3.56 30.59 20.78
C GLY A 7 3.81 29.21 21.38
N LYS A 8 3.82 28.12 20.57
CA LYS A 8 3.74 26.75 21.05
C LYS A 8 5.09 26.06 21.15
N THR A 9 5.23 25.19 22.15
CA THR A 9 6.32 24.24 22.27
C THR A 9 5.82 22.85 21.82
N ALA A 10 6.46 22.29 20.81
CA ALA A 10 6.14 20.98 20.26
C ALA A 10 7.21 19.93 20.61
N ILE A 11 6.78 18.73 20.97
CA ILE A 11 7.62 17.53 21.02
C ILE A 11 7.42 16.76 19.71
N VAL A 12 8.53 16.31 19.10
CA VAL A 12 8.52 15.40 17.96
C VAL A 12 9.09 14.06 18.39
N ALA A 13 8.24 13.05 18.49
CA ALA A 13 8.59 11.71 18.94
C ALA A 13 9.00 10.81 17.76
N GLY A 14 10.26 10.36 17.77
CA GLY A 14 10.88 9.54 16.72
C GLY A 14 11.36 10.37 15.51
N LEU A 15 12.67 10.39 15.31
CA LEU A 15 13.36 11.21 14.29
C LEU A 15 13.71 10.39 13.04
N GLY A 16 12.77 9.57 12.55
CA GLY A 16 12.79 8.99 11.23
C GLY A 16 12.44 10.03 10.15
N VAL A 17 12.09 9.57 8.94
CA VAL A 17 11.75 10.47 7.82
C VAL A 17 10.66 11.47 8.18
N SER A 18 9.52 10.99 8.71
CA SER A 18 8.41 11.86 9.14
C SER A 18 8.80 12.80 10.28
N GLY A 19 9.56 12.29 11.27
CA GLY A 19 10.00 13.10 12.41
C GLY A 19 10.91 14.24 11.99
N GLN A 20 11.89 13.97 11.15
CA GLN A 20 12.81 15.01 10.62
C GLN A 20 12.04 16.05 9.83
N SER A 21 11.12 15.64 8.95
CA SER A 21 10.26 16.56 8.20
C SER A 21 9.42 17.45 9.13
N MET A 22 8.83 16.87 10.19
CA MET A 22 8.07 17.65 11.18
C MET A 22 8.97 18.63 11.95
N MET A 23 10.20 18.23 12.34
CA MET A 23 11.17 19.12 12.97
C MET A 23 11.49 20.34 12.08
N GLU A 24 11.75 20.12 10.79
CA GLU A 24 12.09 21.15 9.82
C GLU A 24 10.91 22.11 9.58
N VAL A 25 9.71 21.56 9.34
CA VAL A 25 8.51 22.39 9.07
C VAL A 25 8.10 23.21 10.31
N LEU A 26 8.21 22.65 11.50
CA LEU A 26 7.88 23.33 12.76
C LEU A 26 8.97 24.31 13.18
N GLY A 27 10.25 24.04 12.88
CA GLY A 27 11.39 24.83 13.35
C GLY A 27 11.31 26.33 13.01
N SER A 28 10.67 26.68 11.87
CA SER A 28 10.44 28.08 11.46
C SER A 28 9.10 28.66 11.92
N ARG A 29 8.21 27.85 12.52
CA ARG A 29 6.82 28.21 12.83
C ARG A 29 6.49 28.19 14.32
N ALA A 30 7.09 27.25 15.06
CA ALA A 30 6.83 27.09 16.49
C ALA A 30 7.79 27.91 17.35
N LYS A 31 7.39 28.23 18.58
CA LYS A 31 8.25 28.87 19.57
C LYS A 31 9.46 28.01 19.92
N LYS A 32 9.24 26.71 20.06
CA LYS A 32 10.26 25.70 20.37
C LYS A 32 9.85 24.34 19.83
N VAL A 33 10.79 23.61 19.27
CA VAL A 33 10.60 22.22 18.84
C VAL A 33 11.70 21.38 19.48
N LEU A 34 11.34 20.24 20.08
CA LEU A 34 12.26 19.31 20.69
C LEU A 34 12.05 17.92 20.09
N GLY A 35 13.07 17.39 19.46
CA GLY A 35 13.09 16.03 18.96
C GLY A 35 13.45 15.01 20.06
N VAL A 36 12.67 13.94 20.20
CA VAL A 36 12.90 12.85 21.13
C VAL A 36 13.13 11.55 20.38
N ASP A 37 14.33 10.97 20.54
CA ASP A 37 14.66 9.67 19.94
C ASP A 37 15.78 9.00 20.76
N GLU A 38 15.52 7.78 21.23
CA GLU A 38 16.48 7.02 22.08
C GLU A 38 17.70 6.52 21.31
N LYS A 39 17.61 6.48 19.96
CA LYS A 39 18.64 5.88 19.09
C LYS A 39 19.40 6.91 18.25
N LYS A 40 18.88 8.14 18.14
CA LYS A 40 19.48 9.19 17.31
C LYS A 40 20.39 10.07 18.15
N PRO A 41 21.69 10.17 17.79
CA PRO A 41 22.66 10.94 18.60
C PRO A 41 22.43 12.45 18.55
N ASP A 42 21.71 12.93 17.54
CA ASP A 42 21.35 14.34 17.29
C ASP A 42 19.98 14.73 17.84
N ALA A 43 19.32 13.84 18.59
CA ALA A 43 18.07 14.15 19.28
C ALA A 43 18.29 15.14 20.43
N ASP A 44 17.35 16.08 20.63
CA ASP A 44 17.38 17.00 21.77
C ASP A 44 17.20 16.28 23.10
N LEU A 45 16.37 15.24 23.10
CA LEU A 45 16.12 14.36 24.24
C LEU A 45 16.32 12.90 23.84
N HIS A 46 17.06 12.16 24.64
CA HIS A 46 17.33 10.72 24.41
C HIS A 46 16.43 9.80 25.27
N SER A 47 15.45 10.33 25.98
CA SER A 47 14.43 9.60 26.71
C SER A 47 13.15 10.41 26.82
N PHE A 48 12.02 9.72 26.71
CA PHE A 48 10.69 10.31 26.91
C PHE A 48 10.44 10.71 28.37
N ASP A 49 11.22 10.15 29.33
CA ASP A 49 11.16 10.51 30.76
C ASP A 49 11.71 11.91 31.02
N HIS A 50 12.46 12.48 30.09
CA HIS A 50 13.06 13.81 30.21
C HIS A 50 12.17 14.93 29.66
N ILE A 51 10.95 14.62 29.20
CA ILE A 51 9.99 15.63 28.69
C ILE A 51 9.49 16.47 29.87
N ASP A 52 9.72 17.78 29.77
CA ASP A 52 9.13 18.77 30.69
C ASP A 52 7.69 19.11 30.29
N TRP A 53 6.78 18.24 30.72
CA TRP A 53 5.38 18.26 30.36
C TRP A 53 4.63 19.56 30.69
N ASP A 54 5.11 20.33 31.66
CA ASP A 54 4.46 21.58 32.06
C ASP A 54 4.67 22.70 31.02
N HIS A 55 5.59 22.49 30.07
CA HIS A 55 5.91 23.43 28.99
C HIS A 55 5.67 22.85 27.59
N VAL A 56 4.89 21.79 27.46
CA VAL A 56 4.54 21.18 26.17
C VAL A 56 3.10 21.50 25.78
N ASP A 57 2.92 22.06 24.60
CA ASP A 57 1.60 22.40 24.04
C ASP A 57 1.10 21.34 23.05
N LEU A 58 2.01 20.53 22.46
CA LEU A 58 1.71 19.63 21.35
C LEU A 58 2.71 18.49 21.29
N VAL A 59 2.24 17.29 20.99
CA VAL A 59 3.08 16.11 20.68
C VAL A 59 2.84 15.68 19.25
N MET A 60 3.90 15.64 18.45
CA MET A 60 3.92 15.02 17.13
C MET A 60 4.46 13.60 17.27
N THR A 61 3.76 12.61 16.72
CA THR A 61 4.18 11.21 16.81
C THR A 61 4.47 10.61 15.44
N SER A 62 5.60 9.90 15.33
CA SER A 62 5.86 9.10 14.15
C SER A 62 5.02 7.80 14.18
N PRO A 63 4.74 7.18 13.02
CA PRO A 63 3.86 6.01 12.91
C PRO A 63 4.33 4.76 13.65
N VAL A 64 5.58 4.74 14.12
CA VAL A 64 6.15 3.59 14.84
C VAL A 64 5.60 3.42 16.26
N PHE A 65 5.09 4.49 16.86
CA PHE A 65 4.61 4.47 18.24
C PHE A 65 3.17 4.00 18.33
N ASN A 66 2.96 3.00 19.18
CA ASN A 66 1.63 2.49 19.50
C ASN A 66 0.88 3.50 20.39
N PRO A 67 -0.43 3.70 20.22
CA PRO A 67 -1.23 4.62 21.04
C PRO A 67 -1.14 4.37 22.55
N ARG A 68 -0.80 3.13 22.94
CA ARG A 68 -0.63 2.75 24.35
C ARG A 68 0.79 3.00 24.90
N THR A 69 1.65 3.66 24.12
CA THR A 69 2.99 4.04 24.59
C THR A 69 2.90 5.04 25.76
N PRO A 70 3.67 4.89 26.82
CA PRO A 70 3.53 5.69 28.06
C PRO A 70 3.51 7.21 27.84
N PHE A 71 4.38 7.75 26.98
CA PHE A 71 4.40 9.20 26.72
C PHE A 71 3.14 9.71 26.00
N ILE A 72 2.54 8.89 25.12
CA ILE A 72 1.27 9.22 24.44
C ILE A 72 0.14 9.28 25.47
N LEU A 73 0.06 8.25 26.33
CA LEU A 73 -0.94 8.20 27.40
C LEU A 73 -0.78 9.39 28.39
N GLU A 74 0.46 9.77 28.70
CA GLU A 74 0.73 10.92 29.58
C GLU A 74 0.31 12.24 28.92
N ALA A 75 0.61 12.46 27.63
CA ALA A 75 0.13 13.61 26.88
C ALA A 75 -1.41 13.70 26.90
N GLN A 76 -2.10 12.60 26.59
CA GLN A 76 -3.56 12.52 26.61
C GLN A 76 -4.15 12.79 27.99
N ARG A 77 -3.54 12.24 29.06
CA ARG A 77 -3.95 12.47 30.45
C ARG A 77 -3.86 13.96 30.84
N ARG A 78 -2.91 14.69 30.26
CA ARG A 78 -2.72 16.13 30.45
C ARG A 78 -3.57 16.99 29.51
N GLY A 79 -4.31 16.39 28.60
CA GLY A 79 -5.08 17.11 27.58
C GLY A 79 -4.20 17.76 26.49
N ILE A 80 -2.94 17.29 26.35
CA ILE A 80 -2.03 17.76 25.30
C ILE A 80 -2.36 17.01 24.02
N PRO A 81 -2.65 17.71 22.90
CA PRO A 81 -2.92 17.06 21.62
C PRO A 81 -1.77 16.19 21.14
N VAL A 82 -2.09 15.01 20.61
CA VAL A 82 -1.14 14.11 19.95
C VAL A 82 -1.55 14.02 18.49
N MET A 83 -0.66 14.36 17.57
CA MET A 83 -0.93 14.46 16.14
C MET A 83 0.03 13.66 15.30
N SER A 84 -0.42 13.16 14.16
CA SER A 84 0.43 12.59 13.13
C SER A 84 1.06 13.68 12.25
N GLU A 85 2.04 13.28 11.45
CA GLU A 85 2.58 14.14 10.38
C GLU A 85 1.50 14.58 9.40
N VAL A 86 0.52 13.72 9.09
CA VAL A 86 -0.58 14.02 8.18
C VAL A 86 -1.47 15.13 8.72
N GLU A 87 -1.82 15.06 10.01
CA GLU A 87 -2.59 16.10 10.68
C GLU A 87 -1.84 17.43 10.68
N LEU A 88 -0.54 17.41 11.01
CA LEU A 88 0.29 18.61 10.96
C LEU A 88 0.34 19.21 9.55
N ALA A 89 0.59 18.39 8.54
CA ALA A 89 0.66 18.80 7.14
C ALA A 89 -0.66 19.46 6.69
N TRP A 90 -1.78 18.87 7.08
CA TRP A 90 -3.12 19.40 6.79
C TRP A 90 -3.34 20.77 7.44
N GLN A 91 -2.91 20.94 8.69
CA GLN A 91 -3.05 22.20 9.44
C GLN A 91 -2.13 23.33 8.93
N LEU A 92 -0.96 22.98 8.38
CA LEU A 92 0.07 23.93 7.95
C LEU A 92 0.17 24.12 6.43
N ARG A 93 -0.73 23.49 5.65
CA ARG A 93 -0.72 23.59 4.19
C ARG A 93 -0.80 25.04 3.72
N VAL A 94 -0.06 25.34 2.67
CA VAL A 94 0.01 26.68 2.09
C VAL A 94 -0.79 26.76 0.79
N ASP A 95 -1.09 27.99 0.37
CA ASP A 95 -1.71 28.22 -0.93
C ASP A 95 -0.74 27.87 -2.06
N CYS A 96 -1.26 27.25 -3.11
CA CYS A 96 -0.54 26.86 -4.30
C CYS A 96 -0.41 28.08 -5.24
N ASP A 97 0.75 28.20 -5.90
CA ASP A 97 1.08 29.33 -6.79
C ASP A 97 0.11 29.45 -7.98
N ALA A 98 -0.41 28.31 -8.46
CA ALA A 98 -1.28 28.28 -9.64
C ALA A 98 -2.70 28.78 -9.35
N THR A 99 -3.23 28.55 -8.14
CA THR A 99 -4.64 28.78 -7.82
C THR A 99 -4.88 29.82 -6.74
N GLY A 100 -3.89 30.12 -5.90
CA GLY A 100 -4.04 30.93 -4.70
C GLY A 100 -4.92 30.30 -3.61
N HIS A 101 -5.08 28.97 -3.66
CA HIS A 101 -5.74 28.14 -2.65
C HIS A 101 -4.86 26.94 -2.32
N PRO A 102 -5.00 26.31 -1.16
CA PRO A 102 -4.23 25.10 -0.85
C PRO A 102 -4.38 24.01 -1.90
N ALA A 103 -3.28 23.27 -2.15
CA ALA A 103 -3.30 22.11 -3.03
C ALA A 103 -4.47 21.17 -2.70
N GLN A 104 -5.07 20.57 -3.71
CA GLN A 104 -6.12 19.55 -3.52
C GLN A 104 -5.49 18.25 -3.01
N TRP A 105 -6.17 17.54 -2.12
CA TRP A 105 -5.64 16.30 -1.58
C TRP A 105 -6.48 15.11 -2.00
N ILE A 106 -5.82 14.08 -2.55
CA ILE A 106 -6.38 12.76 -2.80
C ILE A 106 -5.78 11.81 -1.78
N GLY A 107 -6.59 11.28 -0.86
CA GLY A 107 -6.14 10.35 0.17
C GLY A 107 -6.47 8.90 -0.19
N ILE A 108 -5.46 8.02 -0.14
CA ILE A 108 -5.57 6.63 -0.51
C ILE A 108 -5.11 5.76 0.66
N THR A 109 -6.00 4.92 1.16
CA THR A 109 -5.68 3.92 2.19
C THR A 109 -6.23 2.55 1.82
N GLY A 110 -5.96 1.58 2.66
CA GLY A 110 -6.36 0.18 2.50
C GLY A 110 -5.36 -0.76 3.15
N THR A 111 -5.60 -2.04 3.15
CA THR A 111 -4.60 -3.02 3.57
C THR A 111 -3.56 -3.19 2.48
N ASN A 112 -3.97 -3.44 1.24
CA ASN A 112 -3.11 -3.63 0.07
C ASN A 112 -3.54 -2.69 -1.07
N GLY A 113 -2.70 -2.54 -2.11
CA GLY A 113 -3.00 -1.73 -3.29
C GLY A 113 -2.72 -0.23 -3.15
N LYS A 114 -2.54 0.30 -1.94
CA LYS A 114 -2.32 1.73 -1.69
C LYS A 114 -1.27 2.37 -2.59
N THR A 115 -0.08 1.78 -2.63
CA THR A 115 1.06 2.37 -3.33
C THR A 115 0.84 2.39 -4.84
N SER A 116 0.41 1.28 -5.45
CA SER A 116 0.11 1.23 -6.89
C SER A 116 -0.98 2.23 -7.26
N THR A 117 -2.06 2.28 -6.47
CA THR A 117 -3.16 3.25 -6.67
C THR A 117 -2.64 4.69 -6.57
N THR A 118 -1.78 5.00 -5.59
CA THR A 118 -1.24 6.37 -5.41
C THR A 118 -0.31 6.76 -6.55
N GLU A 119 0.57 5.85 -6.97
CA GLU A 119 1.49 6.06 -8.10
C GLU A 119 0.71 6.26 -9.41
N MET A 120 -0.26 5.40 -9.73
CA MET A 120 -1.15 5.54 -10.91
C MET A 120 -1.91 6.88 -10.89
N THR A 121 -2.45 7.26 -9.73
CA THR A 121 -3.17 8.54 -9.55
C THR A 121 -2.25 9.72 -9.83
N SER A 122 -1.05 9.72 -9.28
CA SER A 122 -0.03 10.76 -9.45
C SER A 122 0.40 10.90 -10.92
N GLU A 123 0.70 9.78 -11.60
CA GLU A 123 1.12 9.79 -13.00
C GLU A 123 0.00 10.27 -13.94
N MET A 124 -1.24 9.84 -13.73
CA MET A 124 -2.38 10.31 -14.51
C MET A 124 -2.62 11.81 -14.37
N LEU A 125 -2.55 12.35 -13.13
CA LEU A 125 -2.72 13.79 -12.90
C LEU A 125 -1.57 14.60 -13.48
N THR A 126 -0.33 14.09 -13.39
CA THR A 126 0.84 14.70 -14.01
C THR A 126 0.69 14.75 -15.54
N ALA A 127 0.20 13.69 -16.17
CA ALA A 127 -0.10 13.68 -17.61
C ALA A 127 -1.23 14.65 -17.98
N CYS A 128 -2.12 14.96 -17.04
CA CYS A 128 -3.13 16.01 -17.22
C CYS A 128 -2.56 17.44 -17.05
N GLY A 129 -1.27 17.59 -16.74
CA GLY A 129 -0.57 18.88 -16.64
C GLY A 129 -0.53 19.47 -15.24
N LEU A 130 -0.82 18.67 -14.21
CA LEU A 130 -0.77 19.10 -12.79
C LEU A 130 0.54 18.68 -12.11
N THR A 131 1.04 19.50 -11.20
CA THR A 131 2.10 19.08 -10.28
C THR A 131 1.45 18.25 -9.16
N ALA A 132 1.50 16.90 -9.29
CA ALA A 132 0.72 15.99 -8.45
C ALA A 132 1.59 14.86 -7.85
N PRO A 133 2.55 15.14 -6.95
CA PRO A 133 3.44 14.13 -6.42
C PRO A 133 2.73 13.09 -5.56
N ALA A 134 3.23 11.85 -5.63
CA ALA A 134 2.90 10.78 -4.68
C ALA A 134 3.70 10.97 -3.38
N VAL A 135 3.02 11.08 -2.25
CA VAL A 135 3.60 11.47 -0.96
C VAL A 135 2.98 10.68 0.21
N GLY A 136 3.52 10.84 1.40
CA GLY A 136 2.96 10.32 2.65
C GLY A 136 3.67 9.07 3.13
N ASN A 137 2.98 7.94 3.19
CA ASN A 137 3.60 6.65 3.58
C ASN A 137 4.59 6.13 2.51
N ILE A 138 4.68 6.82 1.39
CA ILE A 138 5.65 6.63 0.28
C ILE A 138 6.23 7.97 -0.14
N GLY A 139 7.33 7.94 -0.88
CA GLY A 139 7.92 9.14 -1.48
C GLY A 139 8.39 10.18 -0.45
N LYS A 140 8.11 11.44 -0.76
CA LYS A 140 8.44 12.59 0.09
C LYS A 140 7.48 12.66 1.29
N ALA A 141 7.98 13.08 2.41
CA ALA A 141 7.16 13.34 3.59
C ALA A 141 6.03 14.33 3.29
N VAL A 142 4.81 14.04 3.75
CA VAL A 142 3.63 14.83 3.40
C VAL A 142 3.71 16.26 3.96
N SER A 143 4.34 16.45 5.12
CA SER A 143 4.51 17.78 5.72
C SER A 143 5.39 18.71 4.88
N HIS A 144 6.42 18.19 4.22
CA HIS A 144 7.21 18.98 3.26
C HIS A 144 6.43 19.29 1.98
N ALA A 145 5.62 18.33 1.49
CA ALA A 145 4.85 18.55 0.28
C ALA A 145 3.70 19.56 0.50
N ALA A 146 3.08 19.56 1.67
CA ALA A 146 1.97 20.44 2.01
C ALA A 146 2.37 21.93 2.14
N VAL A 147 3.65 22.20 2.42
CA VAL A 147 4.18 23.56 2.52
C VAL A 147 4.96 24.01 1.27
N ASP A 148 4.86 23.23 0.19
CA ASP A 148 5.48 23.53 -1.11
C ASP A 148 4.39 24.11 -2.05
N PRO A 149 4.43 25.43 -2.37
CA PRO A 149 3.38 26.09 -3.16
C PRO A 149 3.37 25.66 -4.64
N ALA A 150 4.38 24.92 -5.09
CA ALA A 150 4.45 24.41 -6.46
C ALA A 150 3.50 23.21 -6.73
N ASN A 151 2.95 22.59 -5.69
CA ASN A 151 2.06 21.45 -5.82
C ASN A 151 0.61 21.86 -6.08
N ASP A 152 0.01 21.36 -7.14
CA ASP A 152 -1.42 21.57 -7.44
C ASP A 152 -2.30 20.54 -6.72
N VAL A 153 -1.82 19.31 -6.64
CA VAL A 153 -2.52 18.17 -6.01
C VAL A 153 -1.51 17.33 -5.23
N LEU A 154 -1.88 16.84 -4.05
CA LEU A 154 -1.10 15.85 -3.32
C LEU A 154 -1.81 14.50 -3.41
N CYS A 155 -1.16 13.50 -3.99
CA CYS A 155 -1.61 12.11 -3.98
C CYS A 155 -1.02 11.44 -2.74
N VAL A 156 -1.83 11.29 -1.68
CA VAL A 156 -1.33 10.94 -0.36
C VAL A 156 -1.64 9.49 -0.03
N GLU A 157 -0.60 8.66 0.05
CA GLU A 157 -0.73 7.33 0.64
C GLU A 157 -0.82 7.45 2.16
N LEU A 158 -1.89 6.92 2.74
CA LEU A 158 -2.20 7.02 4.16
C LEU A 158 -2.20 5.65 4.84
N SER A 159 -1.34 5.47 5.84
CA SER A 159 -1.39 4.30 6.72
C SER A 159 -2.45 4.45 7.80
N SER A 160 -2.94 3.35 8.35
CA SER A 160 -3.85 3.37 9.50
C SER A 160 -3.22 4.00 10.75
N PHE A 161 -1.89 3.87 10.90
CA PHE A 161 -1.15 4.49 12.00
C PHE A 161 -1.16 6.02 11.94
N GLN A 162 -0.96 6.58 10.74
CA GLN A 162 -1.05 8.02 10.52
C GLN A 162 -2.48 8.52 10.75
N LEU A 163 -3.47 7.81 10.20
CA LEU A 163 -4.88 8.15 10.33
C LEU A 163 -5.38 8.06 11.77
N HIS A 164 -4.80 7.20 12.62
CA HIS A 164 -5.16 7.12 14.03
C HIS A 164 -5.03 8.47 14.74
N PHE A 165 -3.96 9.21 14.47
CA PHE A 165 -3.68 10.53 15.05
C PHE A 165 -3.97 11.68 14.07
N THR A 166 -4.98 11.50 13.21
CA THR A 166 -5.46 12.50 12.25
C THR A 166 -6.96 12.70 12.48
N ASP A 167 -7.41 13.93 12.67
CA ASP A 167 -8.80 14.22 13.03
C ASP A 167 -9.48 15.27 12.13
N SER A 168 -8.73 16.24 11.57
CA SER A 168 -9.30 17.36 10.82
C SER A 168 -9.25 17.23 9.30
N LEU A 169 -8.82 16.07 8.79
CA LEU A 169 -8.60 15.86 7.37
C LEU A 169 -9.91 15.83 6.58
N GLU A 170 -10.03 16.68 5.56
CA GLU A 170 -11.18 16.78 4.64
C GLU A 170 -10.68 16.72 3.19
N LEU A 171 -10.58 15.52 2.64
CA LEU A 171 -9.99 15.27 1.33
C LEU A 171 -10.89 15.73 0.18
N ASP A 172 -10.29 16.13 -0.94
CA ASP A 172 -11.03 16.39 -2.17
C ASP A 172 -11.55 15.09 -2.75
N CYS A 173 -10.70 14.06 -2.85
CA CYS A 173 -11.10 12.70 -3.18
C CYS A 173 -10.46 11.71 -2.21
N ALA A 174 -11.15 10.63 -1.92
CA ALA A 174 -10.70 9.61 -0.96
C ALA A 174 -10.98 8.20 -1.45
N ALA A 175 -10.08 7.25 -1.15
CA ALA A 175 -10.30 5.85 -1.45
C ALA A 175 -9.86 4.91 -0.32
N ILE A 176 -10.62 3.82 -0.15
CA ILE A 176 -10.20 2.62 0.58
C ILE A 176 -10.21 1.46 -0.40
N THR A 177 -9.02 0.90 -0.67
CA THR A 177 -8.84 -0.18 -1.64
C THR A 177 -9.40 -1.52 -1.16
N ASN A 178 -9.13 -1.89 0.10
CA ASN A 178 -9.63 -3.09 0.77
C ASN A 178 -9.31 -3.04 2.27
N ILE A 179 -9.99 -3.88 3.07
CA ILE A 179 -9.69 -4.08 4.49
C ILE A 179 -9.60 -5.58 4.78
N ALA A 180 -8.40 -6.03 5.13
CA ALA A 180 -8.10 -7.37 5.56
C ALA A 180 -7.29 -7.35 6.86
N ASP A 181 -7.15 -8.48 7.52
CA ASP A 181 -6.41 -8.60 8.78
C ASP A 181 -4.94 -8.20 8.60
N ASP A 182 -4.55 -7.12 9.26
CA ASP A 182 -3.17 -6.63 9.35
C ASP A 182 -3.07 -5.68 10.56
N HIS A 183 -1.93 -5.69 11.26
CA HIS A 183 -1.66 -4.80 12.39
C HIS A 183 -2.73 -4.80 13.52
N LEU A 184 -3.42 -5.91 13.74
CA LEU A 184 -4.53 -6.01 14.70
C LEU A 184 -4.07 -5.83 16.15
N ASP A 185 -2.84 -6.22 16.47
CA ASP A 185 -2.19 -6.01 17.76
C ASP A 185 -2.00 -4.52 18.08
N TRP A 186 -1.64 -3.72 17.08
CA TRP A 186 -1.44 -2.28 17.21
C TRP A 186 -2.78 -1.55 17.44
N HIS A 187 -3.81 -1.88 16.66
CA HIS A 187 -5.13 -1.23 16.71
C HIS A 187 -6.05 -1.80 17.80
N GLY A 188 -5.73 -3.01 18.32
CA GLY A 188 -6.60 -3.70 19.26
C GLY A 188 -7.81 -4.36 18.61
N GLY A 189 -7.70 -4.72 17.31
CA GLY A 189 -8.69 -5.46 16.55
C GLY A 189 -9.04 -4.84 15.20
N ILE A 190 -9.73 -5.63 14.38
CA ILE A 190 -10.06 -5.28 12.99
C ILE A 190 -11.02 -4.09 12.89
N ASP A 191 -11.95 -3.93 13.84
CA ASP A 191 -12.93 -2.85 13.79
C ASP A 191 -12.28 -1.49 14.07
N ASN A 192 -11.33 -1.41 15.00
CA ASN A 192 -10.53 -0.20 15.22
C ASN A 192 -9.65 0.12 14.03
N TYR A 193 -8.99 -0.90 13.44
CA TYR A 193 -8.20 -0.75 12.22
C TYR A 193 -9.03 -0.19 11.06
N ALA A 194 -10.23 -0.73 10.86
CA ALA A 194 -11.17 -0.28 9.84
C ALA A 194 -11.68 1.15 10.12
N SER A 195 -11.96 1.47 11.39
CA SER A 195 -12.40 2.79 11.84
C SER A 195 -11.31 3.85 11.59
N ASP A 196 -10.04 3.55 11.90
CA ASP A 196 -8.94 4.47 11.61
C ASP A 196 -8.82 4.75 10.11
N LYS A 197 -8.95 3.72 9.25
CA LYS A 197 -8.95 3.91 7.79
C LYS A 197 -10.16 4.70 7.30
N ALA A 198 -11.32 4.51 7.90
CA ALA A 198 -12.55 5.20 7.50
C ALA A 198 -12.46 6.73 7.61
N LYS A 199 -11.53 7.25 8.42
CA LYS A 199 -11.29 8.70 8.54
C LYS A 199 -10.98 9.39 7.21
N VAL A 200 -10.45 8.66 6.20
CA VAL A 200 -10.24 9.24 4.85
C VAL A 200 -11.54 9.65 4.17
N PHE A 201 -12.66 9.03 4.54
CA PHE A 201 -13.97 9.34 3.95
C PHE A 201 -14.67 10.55 4.61
N HIS A 202 -14.16 10.97 5.78
CA HIS A 202 -14.77 12.04 6.55
C HIS A 202 -14.74 13.37 5.77
N HIS A 203 -15.92 13.94 5.55
CA HIS A 203 -16.12 15.18 4.79
C HIS A 203 -15.45 15.21 3.41
N ALA A 204 -15.28 14.05 2.73
CA ALA A 204 -14.80 14.00 1.37
C ALA A 204 -15.64 14.92 0.46
N LYS A 205 -14.95 15.73 -0.36
CA LYS A 205 -15.59 16.90 -1.03
C LYS A 205 -16.13 16.58 -2.41
N LYS A 206 -15.38 15.83 -3.24
CA LYS A 206 -15.71 15.59 -4.65
C LYS A 206 -16.07 14.14 -4.95
N ALA A 207 -15.22 13.20 -4.53
CA ALA A 207 -15.46 11.78 -4.74
C ALA A 207 -14.97 10.92 -3.57
N LEU A 208 -15.80 9.96 -3.19
CA LEU A 208 -15.50 8.88 -2.28
C LEU A 208 -15.52 7.58 -3.07
N VAL A 209 -14.35 6.94 -3.21
CA VAL A 209 -14.16 5.72 -4.01
C VAL A 209 -14.02 4.52 -3.05
N TYR A 210 -14.80 3.47 -3.27
CA TYR A 210 -14.83 2.31 -2.39
C TYR A 210 -14.84 1.00 -3.16
N ASN A 211 -14.27 -0.04 -2.58
CA ASN A 211 -14.32 -1.39 -3.12
C ASN A 211 -15.70 -2.00 -2.90
N ALA A 212 -16.46 -2.17 -3.97
CA ALA A 212 -17.80 -2.76 -3.92
C ALA A 212 -17.78 -4.29 -3.69
N ASP A 213 -16.64 -4.93 -3.96
CA ASP A 213 -16.42 -6.36 -3.70
C ASP A 213 -15.99 -6.63 -2.23
N ASP A 214 -15.76 -5.57 -1.43
CA ASP A 214 -15.44 -5.64 0.00
C ASP A 214 -16.60 -5.09 0.82
N GLU A 215 -17.35 -5.98 1.49
CA GLU A 215 -18.53 -5.63 2.27
C GLU A 215 -18.22 -4.65 3.41
N ARG A 216 -17.01 -4.78 4.03
CA ARG A 216 -16.59 -3.89 5.12
C ARG A 216 -16.34 -2.48 4.61
N VAL A 217 -15.62 -2.36 3.50
CA VAL A 217 -15.37 -1.06 2.85
C VAL A 217 -16.66 -0.42 2.37
N THR A 218 -17.56 -1.20 1.78
CA THR A 218 -18.89 -0.73 1.36
C THR A 218 -19.69 -0.16 2.53
N LYS A 219 -19.75 -0.86 3.68
CA LYS A 219 -20.43 -0.36 4.88
C LYS A 219 -19.84 0.96 5.37
N LEU A 220 -18.51 1.09 5.39
CA LEU A 220 -17.82 2.33 5.79
C LEU A 220 -18.13 3.48 4.83
N ALA A 221 -18.13 3.22 3.52
CA ALA A 221 -18.42 4.23 2.51
C ALA A 221 -19.85 4.80 2.62
N PHE A 222 -20.82 3.95 2.92
CA PHE A 222 -22.22 4.41 3.09
C PHE A 222 -22.51 5.02 4.46
N ALA A 223 -21.72 4.69 5.49
CA ALA A 223 -21.83 5.31 6.82
C ALA A 223 -21.11 6.66 6.89
N ALA A 224 -20.22 6.98 5.97
CA ALA A 224 -19.43 8.20 6.01
C ALA A 224 -20.28 9.46 5.77
N GLU A 225 -20.04 10.49 6.59
CA GLU A 225 -20.52 11.84 6.33
C GLU A 225 -19.61 12.50 5.28
N THR A 226 -20.19 12.95 4.18
CA THR A 226 -19.48 13.60 3.08
C THR A 226 -20.01 15.01 2.83
N ALA A 227 -19.23 15.87 2.17
CA ALA A 227 -19.72 17.16 1.73
C ALA A 227 -20.89 17.01 0.74
N GLU A 228 -21.73 18.05 0.66
CA GLU A 228 -22.83 18.09 -0.32
C GLU A 228 -22.28 18.00 -1.76
N GLY A 229 -22.85 17.14 -2.58
CA GLY A 229 -22.42 16.90 -3.95
C GLY A 229 -21.25 15.93 -4.12
N CYS A 230 -20.68 15.40 -3.03
CA CYS A 230 -19.68 14.34 -3.11
C CYS A 230 -20.27 13.07 -3.73
N ARG A 231 -19.62 12.54 -4.78
CA ARG A 231 -20.04 11.30 -5.44
C ARG A 231 -19.46 10.07 -4.76
N ARG A 232 -20.32 9.10 -4.42
CA ARG A 232 -19.86 7.77 -3.99
C ARG A 232 -19.75 6.87 -5.20
N VAL A 233 -18.55 6.37 -5.46
CA VAL A 233 -18.23 5.54 -6.62
C VAL A 233 -17.67 4.21 -6.14
N GLY A 234 -18.41 3.13 -6.37
CA GLY A 234 -17.92 1.78 -6.13
C GLY A 234 -17.04 1.31 -7.30
N PHE A 235 -15.91 0.66 -7.02
CA PHE A 235 -15.22 -0.12 -8.06
C PHE A 235 -15.42 -1.61 -7.81
N THR A 236 -15.47 -2.38 -8.91
CA THR A 236 -15.63 -3.86 -8.86
C THR A 236 -14.87 -4.51 -10.01
N LEU A 237 -14.42 -5.74 -9.82
CA LEU A 237 -13.84 -6.56 -10.89
C LEU A 237 -14.90 -7.31 -11.73
N SER A 238 -16.16 -7.17 -11.33
CA SER A 238 -17.33 -7.74 -12.00
C SER A 238 -18.07 -6.70 -12.85
N GLU A 239 -19.20 -7.08 -13.46
CA GLU A 239 -20.10 -6.17 -14.14
C GLU A 239 -20.63 -5.11 -13.16
N PRO A 240 -20.41 -3.80 -13.45
CA PRO A 240 -20.78 -2.74 -12.53
C PRO A 240 -22.28 -2.55 -12.44
N GLN A 241 -22.76 -2.22 -11.25
CA GLN A 241 -24.12 -1.77 -10.96
C GLN A 241 -24.16 -0.22 -10.96
N ASP A 242 -25.36 0.34 -10.81
CA ASP A 242 -25.54 1.79 -10.65
C ASP A 242 -24.60 2.37 -9.58
N GLY A 243 -23.93 3.46 -9.90
CA GLY A 243 -22.96 4.09 -9.03
C GLY A 243 -21.58 3.42 -9.01
N GLN A 244 -21.31 2.47 -9.89
CA GLN A 244 -20.05 1.73 -9.92
C GLN A 244 -19.30 1.90 -11.24
N ILE A 245 -17.98 1.69 -11.18
CA ILE A 245 -17.10 1.42 -12.32
C ILE A 245 -16.58 -0.02 -12.19
N GLY A 246 -16.57 -0.77 -13.27
CA GLY A 246 -16.20 -2.20 -13.22
C GLY A 246 -15.84 -2.75 -14.57
N VAL A 247 -15.88 -4.09 -14.73
CA VAL A 247 -15.47 -4.79 -15.94
C VAL A 247 -16.63 -5.59 -16.53
N LYS A 248 -16.90 -5.39 -17.82
CA LYS A 248 -17.88 -6.17 -18.57
C LYS A 248 -17.34 -6.44 -19.98
N ASP A 249 -17.34 -7.71 -20.37
CA ASP A 249 -16.94 -8.15 -21.73
C ASP A 249 -15.55 -7.61 -22.16
N GLY A 250 -14.59 -7.57 -21.22
CA GLY A 250 -13.24 -7.07 -21.46
C GLY A 250 -13.11 -5.55 -21.54
N TRP A 251 -14.17 -4.80 -21.21
CA TRP A 251 -14.16 -3.35 -21.13
C TRP A 251 -14.25 -2.86 -19.68
N ILE A 252 -13.56 -1.79 -19.37
CA ILE A 252 -13.88 -0.95 -18.21
C ILE A 252 -15.16 -0.20 -18.56
N VAL A 253 -16.18 -0.37 -17.73
CA VAL A 253 -17.51 0.23 -17.90
C VAL A 253 -17.85 1.08 -16.70
N ASP A 254 -18.24 2.31 -16.91
CA ASP A 254 -18.74 3.23 -15.88
C ASP A 254 -20.27 3.29 -15.87
N MET A 255 -20.86 3.00 -14.72
CA MET A 255 -22.28 3.16 -14.41
C MET A 255 -22.52 4.28 -13.38
N SER A 256 -21.43 4.92 -12.90
CA SER A 256 -21.51 6.00 -11.90
C SER A 256 -21.66 7.39 -12.51
N GLY A 257 -21.36 7.52 -13.79
CA GLY A 257 -21.28 8.79 -14.50
C GLY A 257 -20.00 9.59 -14.19
N ILE A 258 -19.01 8.97 -13.49
CA ILE A 258 -17.75 9.63 -13.13
C ILE A 258 -16.90 9.92 -14.36
N ALA A 259 -17.01 9.11 -15.41
CA ALA A 259 -16.31 9.28 -16.69
C ALA A 259 -16.95 10.31 -17.62
N GLY A 260 -18.01 10.99 -17.19
CA GLY A 260 -18.70 12.05 -17.94
C GLY A 260 -20.02 11.62 -18.57
N GLY A 261 -20.38 10.35 -18.49
CA GLY A 261 -21.69 9.82 -18.90
C GLY A 261 -22.82 10.13 -17.93
N GLU A 262 -24.00 9.62 -18.25
CA GLU A 262 -25.17 9.72 -17.36
C GLU A 262 -25.14 8.59 -16.32
N ALA A 263 -25.28 8.93 -15.04
CA ALA A 263 -25.34 7.94 -13.98
C ALA A 263 -26.48 6.92 -14.22
N GLY A 264 -26.19 5.62 -14.01
CA GLY A 264 -27.10 4.52 -14.29
C GLY A 264 -27.13 4.08 -15.76
N LYS A 265 -26.33 4.70 -16.63
CA LYS A 265 -26.17 4.26 -18.02
C LYS A 265 -24.73 3.80 -18.28
N PRO A 266 -24.55 2.63 -18.94
CA PRO A 266 -23.21 2.10 -19.17
C PRO A 266 -22.44 2.97 -20.18
N GLU A 267 -21.25 3.42 -19.77
CA GLU A 267 -20.26 4.06 -20.63
C GLU A 267 -19.02 3.18 -20.74
N GLN A 268 -18.64 2.77 -21.95
CA GLN A 268 -17.37 2.07 -22.18
C GLN A 268 -16.22 3.07 -22.11
N VAL A 269 -15.31 2.87 -21.17
CA VAL A 269 -14.20 3.78 -20.87
C VAL A 269 -12.93 3.38 -21.64
N ALA A 270 -12.50 2.13 -21.52
CA ALA A 270 -11.32 1.57 -22.19
C ALA A 270 -11.38 0.03 -22.19
N LYS A 271 -10.64 -0.62 -23.12
CA LYS A 271 -10.46 -2.08 -23.08
C LYS A 271 -9.40 -2.45 -22.06
N VAL A 272 -9.67 -3.46 -21.23
CA VAL A 272 -8.70 -3.97 -20.24
C VAL A 272 -7.42 -4.45 -20.93
N ALA A 273 -7.51 -5.09 -22.09
CA ALA A 273 -6.35 -5.58 -22.85
C ALA A 273 -5.39 -4.46 -23.35
N GLU A 274 -5.79 -3.19 -23.29
CA GLU A 274 -4.92 -2.07 -23.65
C GLU A 274 -3.95 -1.68 -22.52
N PHE A 275 -4.15 -2.21 -21.31
CA PHE A 275 -3.32 -1.96 -20.13
C PHE A 275 -2.35 -3.13 -19.93
N THR A 276 -1.27 -3.18 -20.71
CA THR A 276 -0.33 -4.31 -20.76
C THR A 276 0.37 -4.58 -19.43
N HIS A 277 0.51 -3.58 -18.57
CA HIS A 277 1.08 -3.70 -17.23
C HIS A 277 0.14 -4.38 -16.21
N LEU A 278 -1.13 -4.54 -16.56
CA LEU A 278 -2.13 -5.23 -15.74
C LEU A 278 -2.25 -6.71 -16.09
N THR A 279 -1.45 -7.22 -17.02
CA THR A 279 -1.59 -8.56 -17.56
C THR A 279 -0.29 -9.35 -17.52
N GLU A 280 -0.43 -10.68 -17.43
CA GLU A 280 0.61 -11.64 -17.72
C GLU A 280 1.02 -11.54 -19.22
N PRO A 281 2.20 -12.05 -19.59
CA PRO A 281 2.61 -12.12 -21.00
C PRO A 281 1.63 -12.90 -21.90
N ASP A 282 0.82 -13.81 -21.36
CA ASP A 282 -0.23 -14.55 -22.07
C ASP A 282 -1.57 -13.79 -22.16
N GLY A 283 -1.64 -12.58 -21.58
CA GLY A 283 -2.83 -11.75 -21.56
C GLY A 283 -3.76 -11.97 -20.38
N THR A 284 -3.42 -12.87 -19.45
CA THR A 284 -4.18 -13.05 -18.21
C THR A 284 -4.06 -11.80 -17.35
N VAL A 285 -5.18 -11.24 -16.90
CA VAL A 285 -5.23 -10.00 -16.12
C VAL A 285 -4.88 -10.27 -14.65
N TYR A 286 -4.05 -9.44 -14.06
CA TYR A 286 -3.80 -9.41 -12.62
C TYR A 286 -4.96 -8.71 -11.88
N PRO A 287 -5.83 -9.44 -11.14
CA PRO A 287 -7.03 -8.85 -10.58
C PRO A 287 -6.75 -7.69 -9.63
N HIS A 288 -5.71 -7.80 -8.79
CA HIS A 288 -5.36 -6.78 -7.82
C HIS A 288 -4.84 -5.48 -8.48
N LEU A 289 -4.03 -5.59 -9.56
CA LEU A 289 -3.58 -4.40 -10.31
C LEU A 289 -4.73 -3.72 -11.05
N LEU A 290 -5.67 -4.50 -11.58
CA LEU A 290 -6.86 -3.95 -12.20
C LEU A 290 -7.75 -3.22 -11.18
N ALA A 291 -7.91 -3.76 -9.98
CA ALA A 291 -8.63 -3.09 -8.88
C ALA A 291 -7.95 -1.76 -8.50
N ASP A 292 -6.61 -1.75 -8.40
CA ASP A 292 -5.83 -0.53 -8.14
C ASP A 292 -6.02 0.51 -9.26
N ALA A 293 -6.02 0.06 -10.53
CA ALA A 293 -6.21 0.92 -11.70
C ALA A 293 -7.64 1.52 -11.76
N LEU A 294 -8.67 0.72 -11.47
CA LEU A 294 -10.06 1.21 -11.38
C LEU A 294 -10.22 2.24 -10.27
N THR A 295 -9.59 1.99 -9.11
CA THR A 295 -9.60 2.93 -7.98
C THR A 295 -8.93 4.25 -8.36
N ALA A 296 -7.73 4.19 -8.95
CA ALA A 296 -6.97 5.37 -9.35
C ALA A 296 -7.72 6.17 -10.43
N LEU A 297 -8.29 5.48 -11.43
CA LEU A 297 -9.07 6.13 -12.49
C LEU A 297 -10.30 6.83 -11.91
N ALA A 298 -11.06 6.19 -11.02
CA ALA A 298 -12.22 6.81 -10.37
C ALA A 298 -11.85 8.04 -9.54
N LEU A 299 -10.69 8.03 -8.85
CA LEU A 299 -10.19 9.19 -8.09
C LEU A 299 -9.83 10.36 -9.02
N VAL A 300 -9.10 10.09 -10.10
CA VAL A 300 -8.65 11.10 -11.07
C VAL A 300 -9.85 11.75 -11.78
N LEU A 301 -10.80 10.94 -12.24
CA LEU A 301 -12.04 11.44 -12.83
C LEU A 301 -12.92 12.15 -11.83
N GLY A 302 -12.94 11.67 -10.58
CA GLY A 302 -13.64 12.31 -9.47
C GLY A 302 -13.10 13.70 -9.11
N LEU A 303 -11.79 13.91 -9.27
CA LEU A 303 -11.17 15.23 -9.14
C LEU A 303 -11.60 16.18 -10.25
N GLY A 304 -11.98 15.65 -11.42
CA GLY A 304 -12.37 16.40 -12.61
C GLY A 304 -11.25 16.53 -13.65
N ALA A 305 -10.27 15.64 -13.64
CA ALA A 305 -9.19 15.64 -14.61
C ALA A 305 -9.64 15.13 -16.01
N ASP A 306 -8.81 15.42 -17.02
CA ASP A 306 -9.05 15.03 -18.41
C ASP A 306 -9.01 13.50 -18.59
N LYS A 307 -10.15 12.92 -18.97
CA LYS A 307 -10.33 11.47 -19.10
C LYS A 307 -9.37 10.84 -20.11
N GLU A 308 -9.24 11.44 -21.29
CA GLU A 308 -8.45 10.90 -22.39
C GLU A 308 -6.95 10.87 -22.01
N LYS A 309 -6.45 11.94 -21.39
CA LYS A 309 -5.06 12.00 -20.92
C LYS A 309 -4.82 11.04 -19.78
N ALA A 310 -5.74 10.92 -18.83
CA ALA A 310 -5.65 9.99 -17.71
C ALA A 310 -5.57 8.54 -18.22
N ILE A 311 -6.47 8.13 -19.12
CA ILE A 311 -6.47 6.79 -19.70
C ILE A 311 -5.19 6.53 -20.50
N ALA A 312 -4.72 7.50 -21.30
CA ALA A 312 -3.50 7.36 -22.08
C ALA A 312 -2.26 7.17 -21.17
N SER A 313 -2.19 7.89 -20.06
CA SER A 313 -1.14 7.71 -19.04
C SER A 313 -1.22 6.35 -18.38
N LEU A 314 -2.42 5.95 -17.94
CA LEU A 314 -2.60 4.66 -17.27
C LEU A 314 -2.22 3.47 -18.18
N LYS A 315 -2.43 3.55 -19.48
CA LYS A 315 -1.98 2.53 -20.45
C LYS A 315 -0.46 2.37 -20.51
N GLN A 316 0.29 3.38 -20.14
CA GLN A 316 1.77 3.40 -20.15
C GLN A 316 2.39 3.20 -18.76
N PHE A 317 1.57 3.14 -17.73
CA PHE A 317 2.03 2.96 -16.35
C PHE A 317 2.87 1.70 -16.22
N THR A 318 3.95 1.78 -15.46
CA THR A 318 4.77 0.63 -15.10
C THR A 318 4.78 0.49 -13.58
N PRO A 319 4.27 -0.62 -13.01
CA PRO A 319 4.29 -0.84 -11.58
C PRO A 319 5.70 -0.71 -11.00
N GLY A 320 5.80 -0.15 -9.82
CA GLY A 320 7.07 -0.12 -9.10
C GLY A 320 7.62 -1.53 -8.88
N GLY A 321 8.94 -1.67 -8.74
CA GLY A 321 9.61 -2.96 -8.56
C GLY A 321 9.03 -3.81 -7.42
N HIS A 322 9.21 -5.12 -7.52
CA HIS A 322 8.78 -6.13 -6.54
C HIS A 322 7.26 -6.29 -6.38
N ARG A 323 6.50 -6.01 -7.46
CA ARG A 323 5.06 -6.19 -7.52
C ARG A 323 4.70 -7.03 -8.72
N ILE A 324 4.57 -8.33 -8.50
CA ILE A 324 4.22 -9.35 -9.52
C ILE A 324 5.00 -9.18 -10.83
N GLN A 325 6.29 -8.92 -10.69
CA GLN A 325 7.21 -8.63 -11.78
C GLN A 325 7.94 -9.89 -12.23
N THR A 326 7.83 -10.27 -13.50
CA THR A 326 8.70 -11.32 -14.08
C THR A 326 10.13 -10.79 -14.15
N VAL A 327 11.03 -11.39 -13.35
CA VAL A 327 12.44 -10.96 -13.23
C VAL A 327 13.41 -11.84 -14.02
N ALA A 328 13.00 -13.08 -14.33
CA ALA A 328 13.75 -13.99 -15.18
C ALA A 328 12.83 -15.00 -15.85
N THR A 329 13.24 -15.50 -17.02
CA THR A 329 12.51 -16.54 -17.77
C THR A 329 13.51 -17.53 -18.35
N ALA A 330 13.33 -18.82 -18.06
CA ALA A 330 14.08 -19.91 -18.66
C ALA A 330 13.25 -20.55 -19.77
N THR A 331 13.84 -20.73 -20.94
CA THR A 331 13.23 -21.54 -22.01
C THR A 331 13.50 -23.01 -21.76
N THR A 332 12.49 -23.85 -21.83
CA THR A 332 12.62 -25.30 -21.65
C THR A 332 12.85 -26.01 -22.98
N ALA A 333 13.35 -27.24 -22.94
CA ALA A 333 13.69 -28.01 -24.13
C ALA A 333 12.50 -28.32 -25.07
N ASP A 334 11.27 -28.28 -24.54
CA ASP A 334 10.01 -28.43 -25.28
C ASP A 334 9.49 -27.11 -25.88
N GLY A 335 10.22 -26.02 -25.70
CA GLY A 335 9.87 -24.69 -26.21
C GLY A 335 8.92 -23.90 -25.31
N GLY A 336 8.58 -24.42 -24.12
CA GLY A 336 7.84 -23.68 -23.10
C GLY A 336 8.74 -22.78 -22.26
N ALA A 337 8.20 -22.22 -21.17
CA ALA A 337 8.92 -21.29 -20.31
C ALA A 337 8.70 -21.60 -18.83
N ILE A 338 9.72 -21.36 -18.00
CA ILE A 338 9.63 -21.26 -16.56
C ILE A 338 9.86 -19.81 -16.21
N ARG A 339 8.92 -19.18 -15.49
CA ARG A 339 9.01 -17.77 -15.10
C ARG A 339 9.34 -17.62 -13.63
N PHE A 340 10.19 -16.67 -13.31
CA PHE A 340 10.48 -16.26 -11.94
C PHE A 340 9.82 -14.90 -11.70
N VAL A 341 8.86 -14.86 -10.78
CA VAL A 341 8.01 -13.69 -10.53
C VAL A 341 8.26 -13.17 -9.13
N ASP A 342 8.69 -11.92 -9.06
CA ASP A 342 8.97 -11.20 -7.82
C ASP A 342 7.75 -10.37 -7.40
N ASP A 343 7.16 -10.77 -6.30
CA ASP A 343 6.17 -10.01 -5.54
C ASP A 343 6.57 -9.94 -4.06
N SER A 344 7.84 -9.61 -3.82
CA SER A 344 8.38 -9.46 -2.46
C SER A 344 7.62 -8.42 -1.62
N LYS A 345 6.86 -7.53 -2.26
CA LYS A 345 5.96 -6.57 -1.61
C LYS A 345 4.73 -7.23 -0.98
N ALA A 346 4.38 -8.46 -1.33
CA ALA A 346 3.31 -9.26 -0.70
C ALA A 346 3.71 -9.70 0.72
N THR A 347 3.70 -8.77 1.67
CA THR A 347 4.20 -8.93 3.05
C THR A 347 3.15 -9.38 4.05
N ASN A 348 1.96 -9.77 3.60
CA ASN A 348 0.88 -10.35 4.40
C ASN A 348 0.10 -11.41 3.62
N ALA A 349 -0.70 -12.20 4.32
CA ALA A 349 -1.46 -13.32 3.75
C ALA A 349 -2.42 -12.89 2.63
N HIS A 350 -3.08 -11.75 2.78
CA HIS A 350 -4.04 -11.24 1.78
C HIS A 350 -3.34 -10.84 0.48
N ALA A 351 -2.17 -10.19 0.55
CA ALA A 351 -1.39 -9.83 -0.64
C ALA A 351 -0.88 -11.10 -1.35
N ALA A 352 -0.33 -12.06 -0.62
CA ALA A 352 0.13 -13.33 -1.19
C ALA A 352 -1.01 -14.12 -1.86
N LYS A 353 -2.21 -14.11 -1.26
CA LYS A 353 -3.42 -14.69 -1.86
C LYS A 353 -3.75 -14.04 -3.21
N ALA A 354 -3.70 -12.71 -3.28
CA ALA A 354 -3.95 -11.98 -4.52
C ALA A 354 -2.95 -12.35 -5.62
N SER A 355 -1.66 -12.50 -5.26
CA SER A 355 -0.63 -12.93 -6.19
C SER A 355 -0.85 -14.36 -6.67
N LEU A 356 -1.09 -15.29 -5.76
CA LEU A 356 -1.35 -16.71 -6.09
C LEU A 356 -2.58 -16.89 -6.99
N ASN A 357 -3.64 -16.12 -6.77
CA ASN A 357 -4.86 -16.14 -7.61
C ASN A 357 -4.62 -15.74 -9.08
N SER A 358 -3.46 -15.18 -9.39
CA SER A 358 -3.12 -14.75 -10.75
C SER A 358 -2.61 -15.90 -11.62
N PHE A 359 -2.41 -17.10 -11.07
CA PHE A 359 -1.76 -18.21 -11.77
C PHE A 359 -2.66 -19.44 -11.87
N ALA A 360 -2.34 -20.31 -12.84
CA ALA A 360 -3.10 -21.52 -13.09
C ALA A 360 -2.92 -22.57 -11.98
N ASP A 361 -3.87 -23.51 -11.91
CA ASP A 361 -3.82 -24.63 -10.96
C ASP A 361 -2.53 -25.43 -11.11
N LYS A 362 -1.92 -25.76 -9.95
CA LYS A 362 -0.70 -26.58 -9.86
C LYS A 362 0.49 -26.08 -10.68
N SER A 363 0.55 -24.79 -10.97
CA SER A 363 1.64 -24.17 -11.73
C SER A 363 2.64 -23.39 -10.89
N VAL A 364 2.37 -23.14 -9.59
CA VAL A 364 3.20 -22.28 -8.76
C VAL A 364 4.10 -23.06 -7.82
N VAL A 365 5.41 -22.83 -7.90
CA VAL A 365 6.37 -23.14 -6.85
C VAL A 365 6.53 -21.88 -6.00
N TRP A 366 5.99 -21.91 -4.78
CA TRP A 366 5.82 -20.74 -3.94
C TRP A 366 6.95 -20.58 -2.93
N ILE A 367 7.70 -19.47 -2.97
CA ILE A 367 8.66 -19.11 -1.92
C ILE A 367 7.93 -18.25 -0.88
N ALA A 368 7.77 -18.79 0.34
CA ALA A 368 6.95 -18.22 1.40
C ALA A 368 7.70 -18.12 2.73
N GLY A 369 7.27 -17.21 3.60
CA GLY A 369 7.80 -17.05 4.96
C GLY A 369 8.60 -15.78 5.17
N GLY A 370 9.03 -15.59 6.41
CA GLY A 370 9.65 -14.40 6.96
C GLY A 370 9.02 -14.03 8.31
N LEU A 371 9.01 -12.76 8.68
CA LEU A 371 8.44 -12.27 9.94
C LEU A 371 6.90 -12.24 9.87
N ALA A 372 6.25 -13.20 10.53
CA ALA A 372 4.80 -13.40 10.49
C ALA A 372 3.99 -12.35 11.27
N LYS A 373 4.58 -11.65 12.25
CA LYS A 373 3.91 -10.62 13.08
C LYS A 373 2.61 -11.10 13.74
N GLY A 374 2.57 -12.35 14.18
CA GLY A 374 1.39 -12.94 14.80
C GLY A 374 0.29 -13.38 13.82
N SER A 375 0.53 -13.33 12.51
CA SER A 375 -0.43 -13.82 11.52
C SER A 375 -0.46 -15.34 11.46
N SER A 376 -1.63 -15.90 11.14
CA SER A 376 -1.81 -17.31 10.79
C SER A 376 -2.01 -17.45 9.27
N PHE A 377 -1.69 -18.63 8.71
CA PHE A 377 -1.68 -18.83 7.27
C PHE A 377 -2.55 -20.02 6.81
N GLU A 378 -3.26 -20.69 7.71
CA GLU A 378 -4.07 -21.87 7.45
C GLU A 378 -5.12 -21.60 6.36
N GLN A 379 -5.82 -20.46 6.46
CA GLN A 379 -6.83 -20.08 5.48
C GLN A 379 -6.21 -19.76 4.12
N LEU A 380 -5.06 -19.07 4.09
CA LEU A 380 -4.32 -18.78 2.86
C LEU A 380 -3.92 -20.08 2.15
N VAL A 381 -3.32 -21.01 2.89
CA VAL A 381 -2.86 -22.29 2.34
C VAL A 381 -4.04 -23.13 1.89
N ALA A 382 -5.15 -23.19 2.66
CA ALA A 382 -6.37 -23.89 2.27
C ALA A 382 -6.95 -23.36 0.94
N ASP A 383 -7.10 -22.05 0.85
CA ASP A 383 -7.69 -21.38 -0.31
C ASP A 383 -6.81 -21.54 -1.57
N GLN A 384 -5.48 -21.60 -1.41
CA GLN A 384 -4.52 -21.61 -2.51
C GLN A 384 -3.90 -22.99 -2.79
N ALA A 385 -4.32 -24.02 -2.07
CA ALA A 385 -3.82 -25.38 -2.27
C ALA A 385 -3.98 -25.90 -3.71
N HIS A 386 -4.96 -25.39 -4.45
CA HIS A 386 -5.18 -25.75 -5.85
C HIS A 386 -4.13 -25.16 -6.78
N THR A 387 -3.65 -23.94 -6.53
CA THR A 387 -2.64 -23.24 -7.36
C THR A 387 -1.22 -23.73 -7.05
N ILE A 388 -0.94 -24.03 -5.77
CA ILE A 388 0.41 -24.38 -5.31
C ILE A 388 0.78 -25.79 -5.74
N LYS A 389 1.90 -25.92 -6.48
CA LYS A 389 2.53 -27.18 -6.86
C LYS A 389 3.49 -27.67 -5.78
N ALA A 390 4.34 -26.79 -5.27
CA ALA A 390 5.29 -27.02 -4.18
C ALA A 390 5.55 -25.70 -3.45
N ALA A 391 6.12 -25.75 -2.25
CA ALA A 391 6.54 -24.53 -1.56
C ALA A 391 7.95 -24.64 -0.96
N VAL A 392 8.65 -23.52 -0.92
CA VAL A 392 9.97 -23.34 -0.30
C VAL A 392 9.80 -22.35 0.84
N ILE A 393 10.10 -22.79 2.07
CA ILE A 393 9.86 -21.99 3.27
C ILE A 393 11.16 -21.33 3.75
N ILE A 394 11.12 -20.01 3.86
CA ILE A 394 12.19 -19.15 4.38
C ILE A 394 11.73 -18.49 5.68
N GLY A 395 12.59 -17.67 6.30
CA GLY A 395 12.29 -16.96 7.55
C GLY A 395 13.01 -17.55 8.75
N ARG A 396 13.19 -16.75 9.80
CA ARG A 396 13.78 -17.22 11.07
C ARG A 396 12.81 -18.05 11.89
N ASP A 397 11.54 -17.64 11.95
CA ASP A 397 10.45 -18.41 12.53
C ASP A 397 9.55 -18.93 11.40
N GLN A 398 9.73 -20.18 11.05
CA GLN A 398 9.02 -20.86 9.97
C GLN A 398 7.78 -21.61 10.47
N GLN A 399 7.63 -21.75 11.78
CA GLN A 399 6.61 -22.60 12.38
C GLN A 399 5.19 -22.23 11.96
N PRO A 400 4.78 -20.93 11.92
CA PRO A 400 3.42 -20.56 11.51
C PRO A 400 3.06 -21.04 10.09
N MET A 401 4.02 -20.97 9.15
CA MET A 401 3.80 -21.43 7.78
C MET A 401 3.78 -22.96 7.68
N LEU A 402 4.66 -23.64 8.43
CA LEU A 402 4.70 -25.10 8.47
C LEU A 402 3.43 -25.70 9.07
N ASP A 403 2.91 -25.09 10.14
CA ASP A 403 1.64 -25.51 10.75
C ASP A 403 0.46 -25.33 9.79
N ALA A 404 0.46 -24.23 9.03
CA ALA A 404 -0.55 -23.97 8.00
C ALA A 404 -0.55 -25.05 6.92
N PHE A 405 0.61 -25.40 6.37
CA PHE A 405 0.70 -26.49 5.37
C PHE A 405 0.33 -27.84 5.97
N LYS A 406 0.82 -28.16 7.16
CA LYS A 406 0.51 -29.41 7.84
C LYS A 406 -1.00 -29.60 8.06
N THR A 407 -1.69 -28.50 8.39
CA THR A 407 -3.13 -28.51 8.69
C THR A 407 -3.98 -28.48 7.43
N SER A 408 -3.64 -27.62 6.46
CA SER A 408 -4.53 -27.27 5.34
C SER A 408 -4.14 -27.95 4.03
N ALA A 409 -2.87 -28.30 3.82
CA ALA A 409 -2.38 -28.89 2.57
C ALA A 409 -1.20 -29.87 2.76
N PRO A 410 -1.35 -30.94 3.56
CA PRO A 410 -0.26 -31.83 3.97
C PRO A 410 0.40 -32.59 2.81
N ASN A 411 -0.22 -32.63 1.64
CA ASN A 411 0.28 -33.34 0.46
C ASN A 411 1.10 -32.46 -0.49
N ILE A 412 1.19 -31.15 -0.24
CA ILE A 412 2.04 -30.26 -1.04
C ILE A 412 3.50 -30.47 -0.64
N PRO A 413 4.41 -30.75 -1.58
CA PRO A 413 5.83 -30.87 -1.28
C PRO A 413 6.41 -29.59 -0.70
N LEU A 414 7.21 -29.72 0.36
CA LEU A 414 7.86 -28.58 1.03
C LEU A 414 9.37 -28.78 1.09
N THR A 415 10.11 -27.73 0.79
CA THR A 415 11.54 -27.61 1.14
C THR A 415 11.70 -26.50 2.18
N ILE A 416 12.37 -26.80 3.28
CA ILE A 416 12.62 -25.87 4.37
C ILE A 416 14.06 -25.39 4.28
N ILE A 417 14.28 -24.10 4.12
CA ILE A 417 15.62 -23.49 4.08
C ILE A 417 16.11 -23.27 5.51
N ASP A 418 17.33 -23.72 5.82
CA ASP A 418 17.91 -23.51 7.15
C ASP A 418 18.03 -22.01 7.47
N PRO A 419 17.38 -21.50 8.51
CA PRO A 419 17.41 -20.08 8.86
C PRO A 419 18.80 -19.56 9.28
N ALA A 420 19.75 -20.45 9.58
CA ALA A 420 21.13 -20.10 9.90
C ALA A 420 21.98 -19.75 8.68
N ASP A 421 21.52 -20.02 7.47
CA ASP A 421 22.23 -19.79 6.21
C ASP A 421 22.27 -18.29 5.79
N ASN A 422 22.57 -17.41 6.74
CA ASN A 422 22.66 -15.98 6.49
C ASN A 422 23.59 -15.66 5.30
N GLY A 423 23.06 -14.95 4.30
CA GLY A 423 23.79 -14.52 3.10
C GLY A 423 23.60 -15.42 1.87
N VAL A 424 23.09 -16.66 2.03
CA VAL A 424 22.80 -17.59 0.93
C VAL A 424 21.36 -18.11 0.90
N ILE A 425 20.50 -17.55 1.76
CA ILE A 425 19.11 -17.99 1.92
C ILE A 425 18.37 -17.95 0.59
N MET A 426 18.46 -16.84 -0.15
CA MET A 426 17.74 -16.69 -1.40
C MET A 426 18.33 -17.56 -2.52
N GLU A 427 19.64 -17.76 -2.54
CA GLU A 427 20.30 -18.71 -3.44
C GLU A 427 19.72 -20.12 -3.25
N ARG A 428 19.72 -20.61 -2.01
CA ARG A 428 19.17 -21.93 -1.69
C ARG A 428 17.68 -22.04 -1.93
N ALA A 429 16.93 -20.98 -1.69
CA ALA A 429 15.50 -20.96 -1.94
C ALA A 429 15.17 -21.09 -3.43
N VAL A 430 15.93 -20.38 -4.28
CA VAL A 430 15.76 -20.45 -5.73
C VAL A 430 16.21 -21.80 -6.27
N ASP A 431 17.33 -22.35 -5.80
CA ASP A 431 17.81 -23.69 -6.20
C ASP A 431 16.79 -24.77 -5.82
N ALA A 432 16.28 -24.75 -4.59
CA ALA A 432 15.25 -25.66 -4.13
C ALA A 432 13.94 -25.53 -4.94
N ALA A 433 13.54 -24.32 -5.29
CA ALA A 433 12.38 -24.10 -6.15
C ALA A 433 12.61 -24.68 -7.54
N GLY A 434 13.84 -24.58 -8.05
CA GLY A 434 14.26 -25.11 -9.34
C GLY A 434 14.12 -26.64 -9.45
N GLU A 435 14.13 -27.38 -8.34
CA GLU A 435 13.94 -28.84 -8.33
C GLU A 435 12.47 -29.25 -8.64
N TYR A 436 11.51 -28.36 -8.46
CA TYR A 436 10.08 -28.65 -8.63
C TYR A 436 9.50 -28.17 -9.97
N VAL A 437 10.20 -27.25 -10.66
CA VAL A 437 9.62 -26.59 -11.85
C VAL A 437 9.67 -27.47 -13.10
N GLN A 438 8.67 -27.28 -13.93
CA GLN A 438 8.55 -27.86 -15.27
C GLN A 438 8.12 -26.76 -16.25
N SER A 439 8.09 -27.08 -17.53
CA SER A 439 7.58 -26.19 -18.57
C SER A 439 6.17 -25.68 -18.24
N GLY A 440 5.99 -24.37 -18.28
CA GLY A 440 4.74 -23.68 -17.93
C GLY A 440 4.64 -23.23 -16.47
N ASP A 441 5.55 -23.65 -15.59
CA ASP A 441 5.49 -23.29 -14.17
C ASP A 441 6.05 -21.90 -13.87
N VAL A 442 5.67 -21.42 -12.68
CA VAL A 442 6.10 -20.13 -12.12
C VAL A 442 6.76 -20.35 -10.75
N VAL A 443 7.97 -19.83 -10.57
CA VAL A 443 8.55 -19.64 -9.24
C VAL A 443 8.11 -18.28 -8.73
N LEU A 444 7.22 -18.27 -7.75
CA LEU A 444 6.63 -17.04 -7.20
C LEU A 444 7.21 -16.71 -5.84
N MET A 445 7.85 -15.53 -5.74
CA MET A 445 8.26 -14.91 -4.49
C MET A 445 7.15 -13.95 -4.02
N ALA A 446 6.15 -14.46 -3.31
CA ALA A 446 5.08 -13.69 -2.67
C ALA A 446 4.97 -14.15 -1.21
N PRO A 447 5.87 -13.71 -0.32
CA PRO A 447 6.25 -14.43 0.89
C PRO A 447 5.21 -14.43 2.02
N ALA A 448 4.13 -13.70 1.91
CA ALA A 448 3.08 -13.54 2.93
C ALA A 448 3.56 -12.96 4.27
N CYS A 449 4.85 -12.64 4.39
CA CYS A 449 5.51 -12.20 5.62
C CYS A 449 6.39 -10.99 5.37
N ALA A 450 6.62 -10.17 6.39
CA ALA A 450 7.62 -9.12 6.34
C ALA A 450 9.03 -9.72 6.24
N SER A 451 10.00 -8.90 5.75
CA SER A 451 11.33 -9.37 5.38
C SER A 451 12.42 -9.13 6.43
N MET A 452 12.13 -8.30 7.45
CA MET A 452 13.16 -7.70 8.31
C MET A 452 13.80 -8.66 9.32
N ASP A 453 13.40 -9.91 9.33
CA ASP A 453 14.05 -10.98 10.12
C ASP A 453 15.33 -11.49 9.44
N GLN A 454 15.39 -11.53 8.09
CA GLN A 454 16.53 -12.06 7.33
C GLN A 454 17.07 -11.09 6.27
N PHE A 455 16.33 -10.05 5.91
CA PHE A 455 16.69 -9.06 4.87
C PHE A 455 16.52 -7.64 5.38
N LYS A 456 17.23 -6.68 4.78
CA LYS A 456 17.16 -5.25 5.17
C LYS A 456 15.78 -4.65 4.90
N SER A 457 15.10 -5.10 3.84
CA SER A 457 13.79 -4.64 3.43
C SER A 457 13.15 -5.65 2.47
N TYR A 458 11.87 -5.45 2.11
CA TYR A 458 11.24 -6.23 1.04
C TYR A 458 11.94 -6.03 -0.31
N ALA A 459 12.44 -4.83 -0.57
CA ALA A 459 13.18 -4.54 -1.80
C ALA A 459 14.53 -5.28 -1.85
N ASP A 460 15.25 -5.34 -0.73
CA ASP A 460 16.49 -6.14 -0.65
C ASP A 460 16.19 -7.64 -0.88
N ARG A 461 15.12 -8.18 -0.31
CA ARG A 461 14.67 -9.56 -0.54
C ARG A 461 14.35 -9.82 -2.01
N GLY A 462 13.59 -8.94 -2.66
CA GLY A 462 13.23 -9.05 -4.06
C GLY A 462 14.44 -8.89 -4.99
N ASN A 463 15.35 -7.96 -4.71
CA ASN A 463 16.59 -7.83 -5.48
C ASN A 463 17.46 -9.09 -5.42
N GLN A 464 17.59 -9.70 -4.23
CA GLN A 464 18.31 -10.97 -4.09
C GLN A 464 17.61 -12.10 -4.85
N PHE A 465 16.27 -12.16 -4.82
CA PHE A 465 15.51 -13.12 -5.61
C PHE A 465 15.74 -12.94 -7.11
N ALA A 466 15.64 -11.72 -7.63
CA ALA A 466 15.87 -11.43 -9.03
C ALA A 466 17.31 -11.82 -9.48
N GLN A 467 18.31 -11.53 -8.65
CA GLN A 467 19.70 -11.92 -8.90
C GLN A 467 19.87 -13.44 -8.97
N GLN A 468 19.30 -14.18 -8.01
CA GLN A 468 19.41 -15.64 -7.95
C GLN A 468 18.58 -16.34 -9.04
N ALA A 469 17.41 -15.78 -9.37
CA ALA A 469 16.62 -16.24 -10.51
C ALA A 469 17.39 -16.14 -11.82
N GLN A 470 18.04 -14.99 -12.07
CA GLN A 470 18.86 -14.80 -13.26
C GLN A 470 20.07 -15.73 -13.29
N ARG A 471 20.74 -15.97 -12.14
CA ARG A 471 21.80 -16.98 -12.01
C ARG A 471 21.29 -18.36 -12.40
N TRP A 472 20.18 -18.79 -11.81
CA TRP A 472 19.58 -20.10 -12.07
C TRP A 472 19.22 -20.29 -13.54
N VAL A 473 18.63 -19.28 -14.19
CA VAL A 473 18.31 -19.31 -15.62
C VAL A 473 19.57 -19.44 -16.46
N ASN A 474 20.66 -18.75 -16.13
CA ASN A 474 21.94 -18.84 -16.87
C ASN A 474 22.59 -20.24 -16.72
N GLU A 475 22.38 -20.93 -15.61
CA GLU A 475 22.94 -22.25 -15.33
C GLU A 475 22.09 -23.39 -15.92
N HIS A 476 20.76 -23.24 -15.95
CA HIS A 476 19.82 -24.31 -16.30
C HIS A 476 18.94 -24.02 -17.53
N GLY A 477 18.75 -22.75 -17.85
CA GLY A 477 18.05 -22.31 -19.06
C GLY A 477 18.95 -22.52 -20.24
N LYS A 478 18.72 -23.59 -20.97
CA LYS A 478 19.29 -23.67 -22.30
C LYS A 478 18.29 -23.23 -23.31
N ALA A 479 19.00 -22.57 -23.92
CA ALA A 479 19.03 -22.49 -25.34
C ALA A 479 18.86 -23.81 -26.07
#